data_ffa5728e99fb9b9ac93ce10f57d20809
#
_entry.id   ffa5728e99fb9b9ac93ce10f57d20809
#
_cell.length_a   1.000
_cell.length_b   1.000
_cell.length_c   1.000
_cell.angle_alpha   90.00
_cell.angle_beta   90.00
_cell.angle_gamma   90.00
#
_symmetry.space_group_name_H-M   'P 1'
#
loop_
_entity.id
_entity.type
_entity.pdbx_description
1 polymer ?
#
loop_
_entity_poly.entity_id
_entity_poly.type
_entity_poly.pdbx_seq_one_letter_code
_entity_poly.pdbx_strand_id
1 'polypeptide(L)'
;MEKTPDHRNCLACAFPFWAQLTADEQEMLCRYTRPVHYRKGARVHSPLESCVGILLLRTGQLRAYLLSEDGRDVTLYRLFGGEVCILSASCVMDSVNVDLYIDAEEDTEALCISAGIFRRLMQQNVYVRCYAYQLTAERFSDTMWTMQQILFMSADRRLAIFLTDELAKTGGDEVRMTHDQMAKYMGSAREVVSRMLKYFAQEGWVRLYRGGVQVLDKPKVQQLARGK
;
A
#
# COMPACT_ATOMS: atom_id res chain seq x y z
N MET A 1 29.15 1.00 23.02
CA MET A 1 28.46 -0.03 22.22
C MET A 1 26.96 0.16 22.47
N GLU A 2 26.29 0.88 21.58
CA GLU A 2 24.84 0.97 21.62
C GLU A 2 24.26 -0.41 21.31
N LYS A 3 23.40 -0.90 22.19
CA LYS A 3 22.65 -2.15 21.96
C LYS A 3 21.88 -1.96 20.65
N THR A 4 22.27 -2.67 19.61
CA THR A 4 21.47 -2.78 18.37
C THR A 4 20.07 -3.19 18.81
N PRO A 5 19.02 -2.40 18.50
CA PRO A 5 17.66 -2.78 18.85
C PRO A 5 17.40 -4.17 18.30
N ASP A 6 16.77 -5.02 19.11
CA ASP A 6 16.48 -6.40 18.73
C ASP A 6 15.42 -6.45 17.60
N HIS A 7 15.86 -6.16 16.37
CA HIS A 7 15.03 -6.25 15.18
C HIS A 7 14.80 -7.72 14.76
N ARG A 8 15.55 -8.63 15.34
CA ARG A 8 15.55 -10.05 14.99
C ARG A 8 14.15 -10.66 15.08
N ASN A 9 13.45 -10.43 16.18
CA ASN A 9 12.10 -10.97 16.37
C ASN A 9 11.10 -10.39 15.35
N CYS A 10 11.18 -9.09 15.06
CA CYS A 10 10.32 -8.47 14.04
C CYS A 10 10.58 -9.08 12.67
N LEU A 11 11.86 -9.22 12.28
CA LEU A 11 12.24 -9.81 10.98
C LEU A 11 11.84 -11.29 10.90
N ALA A 12 12.04 -12.04 11.98
CA ALA A 12 11.67 -13.45 12.05
C ALA A 12 10.17 -13.69 11.90
N CYS A 13 9.34 -12.80 12.46
CA CYS A 13 7.88 -12.89 12.33
C CYS A 13 7.40 -12.44 10.94
N ALA A 14 8.07 -11.45 10.34
CA ALA A 14 7.61 -10.84 9.08
C ALA A 14 8.07 -11.61 7.84
N PHE A 15 9.21 -12.29 7.90
CA PHE A 15 9.79 -12.97 6.73
C PHE A 15 9.60 -14.50 6.81
N PRO A 16 8.75 -15.08 5.97
CA PRO A 16 8.51 -16.53 5.94
C PRO A 16 9.79 -17.36 5.69
N PHE A 17 10.78 -16.78 5.03
CA PHE A 17 12.06 -17.41 4.72
C PHE A 17 13.07 -17.37 5.87
N TRP A 18 12.73 -16.77 7.01
CA TRP A 18 13.68 -16.58 8.12
C TRP A 18 14.34 -17.86 8.59
N ALA A 19 13.57 -18.94 8.70
CA ALA A 19 14.07 -20.25 9.14
C ALA A 19 15.01 -20.92 8.12
N GLN A 20 15.00 -20.47 6.87
CA GLN A 20 15.83 -20.95 5.77
C GLN A 20 17.12 -20.14 5.60
N LEU A 21 17.32 -19.11 6.41
CA LEU A 21 18.55 -18.34 6.46
C LEU A 21 19.57 -19.05 7.38
N THR A 22 20.84 -19.01 6.98
CA THR A 22 21.94 -19.36 7.88
C THR A 22 22.08 -18.32 9.00
N ALA A 23 22.80 -18.68 10.08
CA ALA A 23 23.04 -17.76 11.19
C ALA A 23 23.73 -16.46 10.72
N ASP A 24 24.69 -16.56 9.79
CA ASP A 24 25.42 -15.42 9.21
C ASP A 24 24.50 -14.52 8.36
N GLU A 25 23.59 -15.12 7.57
CA GLU A 25 22.60 -14.38 6.78
C GLU A 25 21.60 -13.64 7.68
N GLN A 26 21.13 -14.30 8.76
CA GLN A 26 20.25 -13.67 9.75
C GLN A 26 20.95 -12.49 10.46
N GLU A 27 22.21 -12.67 10.85
CA GLU A 27 22.99 -11.60 11.49
C GLU A 27 23.25 -10.45 10.52
N MET A 28 23.59 -10.76 9.28
CA MET A 28 23.76 -9.76 8.22
C MET A 28 22.46 -8.96 8.01
N LEU A 29 21.31 -9.62 7.91
CA LEU A 29 20.02 -8.95 7.75
C LEU A 29 19.74 -8.02 8.94
N CYS A 30 19.92 -8.49 10.18
CA CYS A 30 19.76 -7.67 11.37
C CYS A 30 20.68 -6.47 11.39
N ARG A 31 21.97 -6.66 11.11
CA ARG A 31 23.02 -5.63 11.16
C ARG A 31 22.76 -4.49 10.17
N TYR A 32 22.21 -4.79 9.00
CA TYR A 32 21.95 -3.82 7.94
C TYR A 32 20.47 -3.42 7.85
N THR A 33 19.74 -3.63 8.92
CA THR A 33 18.37 -3.13 9.13
C THR A 33 18.41 -2.00 10.15
N ARG A 34 17.74 -0.89 9.82
CA ARG A 34 17.64 0.27 10.72
C ARG A 34 16.18 0.71 10.88
N PRO A 35 15.77 1.23 12.04
CA PRO A 35 14.47 1.85 12.20
C PRO A 35 14.43 3.16 11.41
N VAL A 36 13.28 3.44 10.82
CA VAL A 36 12.96 4.69 10.15
C VAL A 36 11.57 5.14 10.54
N HIS A 37 11.40 6.46 10.57
CA HIS A 37 10.12 7.08 10.86
C HIS A 37 9.80 8.11 9.77
N TYR A 38 8.59 8.04 9.23
CA TYR A 38 8.06 8.99 8.27
C TYR A 38 6.84 9.68 8.87
N ARG A 39 6.85 11.00 8.88
CA ARG A 39 5.68 11.79 9.29
C ARG A 39 4.61 11.71 8.22
N LYS A 40 3.37 11.83 8.65
CA LYS A 40 2.24 11.95 7.72
C LYS A 40 2.51 13.00 6.63
N GLY A 41 2.31 12.64 5.38
CA GLY A 41 2.55 13.46 4.19
C GLY A 41 4.00 13.50 3.71
N ALA A 42 4.93 12.81 4.38
CA ALA A 42 6.31 12.73 3.92
C ALA A 42 6.44 11.85 2.67
N ARG A 43 7.29 12.29 1.73
CA ARG A 43 7.73 11.47 0.59
C ARG A 43 8.68 10.40 1.10
N VAL A 44 8.35 9.14 0.84
CA VAL A 44 9.17 7.97 1.18
C VAL A 44 10.07 7.57 0.01
N HIS A 45 9.52 7.65 -1.21
CA HIS A 45 10.24 7.32 -2.44
C HIS A 45 9.70 8.11 -3.64
N SER A 46 10.61 8.51 -4.53
CA SER A 46 10.29 9.08 -5.84
C SER A 46 11.25 8.54 -6.91
N PRO A 47 10.87 8.58 -8.20
CA PRO A 47 11.71 8.06 -9.29
C PRO A 47 13.08 8.76 -9.41
N LEU A 48 13.18 10.00 -8.95
CA LEU A 48 14.39 10.83 -9.04
C LEU A 48 15.34 10.63 -7.85
N GLU A 49 14.88 9.94 -6.80
CA GLU A 49 15.67 9.74 -5.58
C GLU A 49 16.38 8.39 -5.58
N SER A 50 17.44 8.31 -4.80
CA SER A 50 18.14 7.05 -4.59
C SER A 50 17.25 6.02 -3.90
N CYS A 51 17.51 4.76 -4.19
CA CYS A 51 16.81 3.62 -3.62
C CYS A 51 16.81 3.64 -2.08
N VAL A 52 15.64 3.63 -1.46
CA VAL A 52 15.48 3.70 -0.01
C VAL A 52 15.90 2.40 0.67
N GLY A 53 15.56 1.26 0.08
CA GLY A 53 15.69 -0.08 0.66
C GLY A 53 14.33 -0.78 0.78
N ILE A 54 14.33 -2.00 1.31
CA ILE A 54 13.11 -2.73 1.61
C ILE A 54 12.53 -2.22 2.92
N LEU A 55 11.26 -1.83 2.94
CA LEU A 55 10.61 -1.35 4.15
C LEU A 55 9.65 -2.41 4.70
N LEU A 56 9.88 -2.82 5.94
CA LEU A 56 8.91 -3.59 6.73
C LEU A 56 8.16 -2.60 7.63
N LEU A 57 6.89 -2.37 7.34
CA LEU A 57 6.05 -1.47 8.12
C LEU A 57 5.74 -2.10 9.48
N ARG A 58 5.92 -1.33 10.54
CA ARG A 58 5.50 -1.71 11.90
C ARG A 58 4.14 -1.13 12.24
N THR A 59 3.96 0.14 11.91
CA THR A 59 2.71 0.90 12.12
C THR A 59 2.54 1.91 10.99
N GLY A 60 1.35 2.47 10.87
CA GLY A 60 1.02 3.50 9.89
C GLY A 60 0.63 2.95 8.53
N GLN A 61 0.67 3.82 7.52
CA GLN A 61 0.20 3.53 6.18
C GLN A 61 1.06 4.22 5.13
N LEU A 62 1.49 3.45 4.13
CA LEU A 62 2.11 3.98 2.90
C LEU A 62 1.13 3.86 1.72
N ARG A 63 1.20 4.82 0.82
CA ARG A 63 0.46 4.86 -0.44
C ARG A 63 1.43 4.85 -1.61
N ALA A 64 1.30 3.88 -2.49
CA ALA A 64 2.03 3.79 -3.75
C ALA A 64 1.13 4.27 -4.89
N TYR A 65 1.65 5.19 -5.74
CA TYR A 65 0.86 5.82 -6.79
C TYR A 65 1.70 6.25 -7.97
N LEU A 66 1.03 6.39 -9.12
CA LEU A 66 1.57 7.06 -10.31
C LEU A 66 1.15 8.52 -10.31
N LEU A 67 2.01 9.37 -10.81
CA LEU A 67 1.74 10.80 -10.99
C LEU A 67 1.85 11.14 -12.48
N SER A 68 0.81 11.73 -13.05
CA SER A 68 0.81 12.21 -14.44
C SER A 68 1.48 13.58 -14.55
N GLU A 69 1.87 13.99 -15.75
CA GLU A 69 2.49 15.30 -16.02
C GLU A 69 1.59 16.49 -15.63
N ASP A 70 0.27 16.32 -15.71
CA ASP A 70 -0.73 17.33 -15.33
C ASP A 70 -1.07 17.29 -13.82
N GLY A 71 -0.30 16.52 -13.03
CA GLY A 71 -0.40 16.49 -11.56
C GLY A 71 -1.52 15.61 -11.02
N ARG A 72 -2.18 14.81 -11.85
CA ARG A 72 -3.15 13.81 -11.36
C ARG A 72 -2.43 12.57 -10.84
N ASP A 73 -2.86 12.09 -9.69
CA ASP A 73 -2.31 10.88 -9.10
C ASP A 73 -3.32 9.72 -9.12
N VAL A 74 -2.81 8.51 -9.33
CA VAL A 74 -3.58 7.26 -9.32
C VAL A 74 -2.95 6.31 -8.32
N THR A 75 -3.67 5.99 -7.25
CA THR A 75 -3.22 5.00 -6.27
C THR A 75 -3.22 3.61 -6.89
N LEU A 76 -2.08 2.94 -6.82
CA LEU A 76 -1.94 1.55 -7.25
C LEU A 76 -2.32 0.60 -6.12
N TYR A 77 -1.76 0.84 -4.94
CA TYR A 77 -2.04 0.06 -3.73
C TYR A 77 -1.64 0.85 -2.48
N ARG A 78 -2.07 0.36 -1.34
CA ARG A 78 -1.68 0.86 -0.01
C ARG A 78 -1.04 -0.27 0.78
N LEU A 79 -0.15 0.09 1.69
CA LEU A 79 0.57 -0.82 2.59
C LEU A 79 0.30 -0.40 4.03
N PHE A 80 0.10 -1.38 4.88
CA PHE A 80 -0.24 -1.20 6.28
C PHE A 80 0.80 -1.84 7.21
N GLY A 81 0.68 -1.63 8.49
CA GLY A 81 1.54 -2.29 9.49
C GLY A 81 1.54 -3.81 9.32
N GLY A 82 2.72 -4.42 9.34
CA GLY A 82 2.96 -5.83 9.07
C GLY A 82 3.34 -6.15 7.62
N GLU A 83 3.12 -5.26 6.67
CA GLU A 83 3.41 -5.50 5.26
C GLU A 83 4.81 -5.02 4.85
N VAL A 84 5.32 -5.61 3.77
CA VAL A 84 6.63 -5.29 3.20
C VAL A 84 6.49 -4.50 1.91
N CYS A 85 7.15 -3.33 1.85
CA CYS A 85 7.31 -2.56 0.63
C CYS A 85 8.62 -2.93 -0.06
N ILE A 86 8.52 -3.70 -1.14
CA ILE A 86 9.70 -4.07 -1.95
C ILE A 86 9.97 -3.04 -3.06
N LEU A 87 8.94 -2.35 -3.55
CA LEU A 87 9.10 -1.40 -4.66
C LEU A 87 9.76 -0.07 -4.23
N SER A 88 9.89 0.20 -2.91
CA SER A 88 10.79 1.26 -2.41
C SER A 88 12.28 0.96 -2.70
N ALA A 89 12.57 -0.26 -3.13
CA ALA A 89 13.88 -0.75 -3.53
C ALA A 89 13.85 -1.26 -4.99
N SER A 90 13.29 -0.48 -5.91
CA SER A 90 13.23 -0.82 -7.35
C SER A 90 14.60 -1.23 -7.92
N CYS A 91 15.68 -0.69 -7.36
CA CYS A 91 17.06 -1.07 -7.70
C CYS A 91 17.42 -2.53 -7.34
N VAL A 92 16.63 -3.23 -6.53
CA VAL A 92 16.84 -4.65 -6.20
C VAL A 92 16.37 -5.56 -7.33
N MET A 93 15.44 -5.07 -8.14
CA MET A 93 14.82 -5.82 -9.23
C MET A 93 15.08 -5.10 -10.55
N ASP A 94 16.10 -5.54 -11.28
CA ASP A 94 16.55 -4.93 -12.54
C ASP A 94 15.46 -4.87 -13.65
N SER A 95 14.36 -5.62 -13.48
CA SER A 95 13.24 -5.71 -14.43
C SER A 95 12.05 -4.79 -14.11
N VAL A 96 12.05 -4.09 -12.99
CA VAL A 96 10.95 -3.18 -12.60
C VAL A 96 11.35 -1.74 -12.92
N ASN A 97 10.87 -1.25 -14.05
CA ASN A 97 11.09 0.13 -14.49
C ASN A 97 9.75 0.88 -14.49
N VAL A 98 9.32 1.35 -13.32
CA VAL A 98 8.08 2.11 -13.14
C VAL A 98 8.38 3.34 -12.28
N ASP A 99 7.97 4.51 -12.77
CA ASP A 99 8.05 5.78 -12.04
C ASP A 99 7.00 5.80 -10.92
N LEU A 100 7.35 5.17 -9.80
CA LEU A 100 6.48 5.01 -8.65
C LEU A 100 6.80 6.04 -7.57
N TYR A 101 5.76 6.67 -7.05
CA TYR A 101 5.83 7.52 -5.86
C TYR A 101 5.28 6.77 -4.65
N ILE A 102 5.91 6.95 -3.49
CA ILE A 102 5.43 6.39 -2.22
C ILE A 102 5.42 7.51 -1.19
N ASP A 103 4.25 7.76 -0.61
CA ASP A 103 4.05 8.74 0.46
C ASP A 103 3.53 8.06 1.73
N ALA A 104 3.89 8.60 2.88
CA ALA A 104 3.32 8.21 4.17
C ALA A 104 1.96 8.93 4.36
N GLU A 105 0.87 8.18 4.49
CA GLU A 105 -0.47 8.74 4.72
C GLU A 105 -0.80 8.95 6.19
N GLU A 106 -0.05 8.27 7.04
CA GLU A 106 -0.05 8.41 8.51
C GLU A 106 1.38 8.46 9.00
N ASP A 107 1.58 8.82 10.27
CA ASP A 107 2.87 8.65 10.93
C ASP A 107 3.23 7.16 10.89
N THR A 108 4.33 6.85 10.21
CA THR A 108 4.69 5.47 9.86
C THR A 108 6.03 5.11 10.45
N GLU A 109 6.06 4.05 11.24
CA GLU A 109 7.28 3.40 11.70
C GLU A 109 7.58 2.18 10.85
N ALA A 110 8.82 2.05 10.38
CA ALA A 110 9.25 0.92 9.60
C ALA A 110 10.69 0.48 9.94
N LEU A 111 11.02 -0.74 9.56
CA LEU A 111 12.39 -1.23 9.49
C LEU A 111 12.84 -1.14 8.03
N CYS A 112 13.93 -0.41 7.80
CA CYS A 112 14.53 -0.27 6.47
C CYS A 112 15.73 -1.21 6.34
N ILE A 113 15.61 -2.17 5.43
CA ILE A 113 16.65 -3.13 5.09
C ILE A 113 17.42 -2.60 3.91
N SER A 114 18.74 -2.60 3.99
CA SER A 114 19.61 -2.18 2.88
C SER A 114 19.31 -2.95 1.59
N ALA A 115 19.05 -2.23 0.51
CA ALA A 115 18.79 -2.82 -0.82
C ALA A 115 19.94 -3.70 -1.30
N GLY A 116 21.19 -3.28 -1.08
CA GLY A 116 22.38 -4.05 -1.49
C GLY A 116 22.49 -5.38 -0.75
N ILE A 117 22.17 -5.41 0.55
CA ILE A 117 22.17 -6.64 1.35
C ILE A 117 21.01 -7.56 0.91
N PHE A 118 19.82 -7.01 0.70
CA PHE A 118 18.70 -7.82 0.25
C PHE A 118 18.96 -8.42 -1.15
N ARG A 119 19.52 -7.64 -2.10
CA ARG A 119 19.95 -8.13 -3.42
C ARG A 119 20.96 -9.27 -3.29
N ARG A 120 21.96 -9.12 -2.42
CA ARG A 120 22.94 -10.19 -2.17
C ARG A 120 22.29 -11.46 -1.65
N LEU A 121 21.38 -11.34 -0.68
CA LEU A 121 20.61 -12.48 -0.16
C LEU A 121 19.76 -13.14 -1.25
N MET A 122 19.10 -12.37 -2.11
CA MET A 122 18.34 -12.92 -3.25
C MET A 122 19.23 -13.72 -4.22
N GLN A 123 20.48 -13.32 -4.41
CA GLN A 123 21.42 -14.05 -5.28
C GLN A 123 21.89 -15.37 -4.66
N GLN A 124 22.05 -15.40 -3.35
CA GLN A 124 22.65 -16.53 -2.62
C GLN A 124 21.60 -17.51 -2.08
N ASN A 125 20.39 -17.04 -1.76
CA ASN A 125 19.36 -17.82 -1.11
C ASN A 125 18.06 -17.84 -1.96
N VAL A 126 17.68 -19.04 -2.40
CA VAL A 126 16.53 -19.24 -3.27
C VAL A 126 15.20 -18.85 -2.59
N TYR A 127 15.09 -19.04 -1.28
CA TYR A 127 13.86 -18.71 -0.52
C TYR A 127 13.64 -17.20 -0.45
N VAL A 128 14.71 -16.42 -0.24
CA VAL A 128 14.66 -14.95 -0.29
C VAL A 128 14.25 -14.47 -1.68
N ARG A 129 14.83 -15.06 -2.71
CA ARG A 129 14.50 -14.74 -4.10
C ARG A 129 13.05 -15.07 -4.45
N CYS A 130 12.57 -16.26 -4.06
CA CYS A 130 11.17 -16.64 -4.28
C CYS A 130 10.21 -15.67 -3.59
N TYR A 131 10.49 -15.31 -2.34
CA TYR A 131 9.68 -14.35 -1.58
C TYR A 131 9.64 -12.97 -2.27
N ALA A 132 10.79 -12.46 -2.74
CA ALA A 132 10.83 -11.19 -3.44
C ALA A 132 9.98 -11.20 -4.72
N TYR A 133 10.06 -12.28 -5.51
CA TYR A 133 9.21 -12.43 -6.71
C TYR A 133 7.74 -12.60 -6.38
N GLN A 134 7.41 -13.32 -5.29
CA GLN A 134 6.02 -13.44 -4.84
C GLN A 134 5.44 -12.07 -4.48
N LEU A 135 6.14 -11.27 -3.66
CA LEU A 135 5.69 -9.90 -3.35
C LEU A 135 5.50 -9.05 -4.61
N THR A 136 6.40 -9.19 -5.58
CA THR A 136 6.29 -8.44 -6.84
C THR A 136 5.07 -8.89 -7.65
N ALA A 137 4.81 -10.18 -7.70
CA ALA A 137 3.61 -10.72 -8.37
C ALA A 137 2.32 -10.25 -7.69
N GLU A 138 2.29 -10.17 -6.36
CA GLU A 138 1.17 -9.61 -5.60
C GLU A 138 0.95 -8.12 -5.97
N ARG A 139 2.01 -7.30 -5.97
CA ARG A 139 1.92 -5.88 -6.36
C ARG A 139 1.51 -5.69 -7.82
N PHE A 140 1.96 -6.58 -8.72
CA PHE A 140 1.50 -6.62 -10.10
C PHE A 140 -0.01 -6.89 -10.16
N SER A 141 -0.51 -7.89 -9.43
CA SER A 141 -1.94 -8.21 -9.37
C SER A 141 -2.77 -7.04 -8.85
N ASP A 142 -2.33 -6.37 -7.77
CA ASP A 142 -2.98 -5.18 -7.22
C ASP A 142 -3.08 -4.06 -8.28
N THR A 143 -1.98 -3.83 -9.00
CA THR A 143 -1.91 -2.81 -10.05
C THR A 143 -2.83 -3.15 -11.22
N MET A 144 -2.84 -4.41 -11.67
CA MET A 144 -3.73 -4.88 -12.74
C MET A 144 -5.20 -4.77 -12.34
N TRP A 145 -5.53 -5.07 -11.09
CA TRP A 145 -6.88 -4.88 -10.56
C TRP A 145 -7.29 -3.40 -10.59
N THR A 146 -6.41 -2.49 -10.16
CA THR A 146 -6.65 -1.04 -10.24
C THR A 146 -6.86 -0.58 -11.68
N MET A 147 -6.03 -1.03 -12.62
CA MET A 147 -6.21 -0.74 -14.06
C MET A 147 -7.55 -1.25 -14.58
N GLN A 148 -7.93 -2.48 -14.25
CA GLN A 148 -9.21 -3.06 -14.67
C GLN A 148 -10.39 -2.24 -14.14
N GLN A 149 -10.33 -1.76 -12.91
CA GLN A 149 -11.37 -0.90 -12.36
C GLN A 149 -11.48 0.42 -13.15
N ILE A 150 -10.35 1.07 -13.42
CA ILE A 150 -10.33 2.38 -14.09
C ILE A 150 -10.81 2.26 -15.54
N LEU A 151 -10.42 1.22 -16.26
CA LEU A 151 -10.70 1.06 -17.69
C LEU A 151 -12.11 0.54 -17.97
N PHE A 152 -12.64 -0.35 -17.11
CA PHE A 152 -13.83 -1.13 -17.45
C PHE A 152 -15.00 -1.01 -16.47
N MET A 153 -14.81 -0.35 -15.29
CA MET A 153 -15.89 -0.22 -14.33
C MET A 153 -16.44 1.20 -14.26
N SER A 154 -17.75 1.32 -14.11
CA SER A 154 -18.42 2.60 -13.88
C SER A 154 -18.00 3.22 -12.53
N ALA A 155 -18.13 4.54 -12.41
CA ALA A 155 -17.69 5.27 -11.23
C ALA A 155 -18.47 4.89 -9.96
N ASP A 156 -19.76 4.59 -10.09
CA ASP A 156 -20.62 4.12 -9.00
C ASP A 156 -20.19 2.75 -8.49
N ARG A 157 -19.87 1.81 -9.40
CA ARG A 157 -19.34 0.49 -9.03
C ARG A 157 -18.00 0.60 -8.33
N ARG A 158 -17.08 1.42 -8.84
CA ARG A 158 -15.78 1.66 -8.20
C ARG A 158 -15.92 2.25 -6.81
N LEU A 159 -16.85 3.21 -6.63
CA LEU A 159 -17.16 3.77 -5.32
C LEU A 159 -17.73 2.71 -4.37
N ALA A 160 -18.63 1.84 -4.86
CA ALA A 160 -19.19 0.77 -4.04
C ALA A 160 -18.11 -0.25 -3.62
N ILE A 161 -17.18 -0.63 -4.50
CA ILE A 161 -16.01 -1.46 -4.18
C ILE A 161 -15.18 -0.77 -3.09
N PHE A 162 -14.79 0.49 -3.31
CA PHE A 162 -13.98 1.26 -2.38
C PHE A 162 -14.61 1.33 -0.97
N LEU A 163 -15.90 1.67 -0.88
CA LEU A 163 -16.60 1.73 0.40
C LEU A 163 -16.64 0.35 1.09
N THR A 164 -16.89 -0.71 0.33
CA THR A 164 -16.92 -2.09 0.87
C THR A 164 -15.56 -2.49 1.43
N ASP A 165 -14.47 -2.20 0.71
CA ASP A 165 -13.11 -2.52 1.13
C ASP A 165 -12.69 -1.73 2.38
N GLU A 166 -13.02 -0.44 2.45
CA GLU A 166 -12.73 0.37 3.65
C GLU A 166 -13.51 -0.10 4.88
N LEU A 167 -14.77 -0.46 4.71
CA LEU A 167 -15.55 -1.04 5.81
C LEU A 167 -15.01 -2.39 6.28
N ALA A 168 -14.51 -3.22 5.37
CA ALA A 168 -13.89 -4.50 5.73
C ALA A 168 -12.63 -4.32 6.59
N LYS A 169 -11.84 -3.26 6.34
CA LYS A 169 -10.63 -2.94 7.12
C LYS A 169 -10.97 -2.43 8.53
N THR A 170 -12.00 -1.61 8.66
CA THR A 170 -12.35 -0.96 9.93
C THR A 170 -13.32 -1.79 10.79
N GLY A 171 -14.02 -2.75 10.18
CA GLY A 171 -15.09 -3.54 10.83
C GLY A 171 -16.36 -2.74 11.16
N GLY A 172 -16.39 -1.44 10.78
CA GLY A 172 -17.48 -0.50 11.08
C GLY A 172 -18.49 -0.33 9.96
N ASP A 173 -19.18 0.80 10.00
CA ASP A 173 -20.14 1.27 8.98
C ASP A 173 -19.77 2.67 8.46
N GLU A 174 -18.67 3.25 8.92
CA GLU A 174 -18.20 4.58 8.56
C GLU A 174 -16.87 4.55 7.81
N VAL A 175 -16.76 5.39 6.78
CA VAL A 175 -15.53 5.71 6.07
C VAL A 175 -15.17 7.16 6.36
N ARG A 176 -14.14 7.42 7.18
CA ARG A 176 -13.71 8.76 7.60
C ARG A 176 -12.68 9.32 6.65
N MET A 177 -13.11 9.75 5.48
CA MET A 177 -12.28 10.31 4.43
C MET A 177 -13.00 11.44 3.71
N THR A 178 -12.25 12.43 3.25
CA THR A 178 -12.77 13.48 2.37
C THR A 178 -13.04 12.93 0.97
N HIS A 179 -13.88 13.59 0.20
CA HIS A 179 -14.13 13.24 -1.21
C HIS A 179 -12.85 13.30 -2.07
N ASP A 180 -11.90 14.19 -1.72
CA ASP A 180 -10.60 14.25 -2.38
C ASP A 180 -9.77 13.00 -2.12
N GLN A 181 -9.72 12.55 -0.86
CA GLN A 181 -9.00 11.33 -0.49
C GLN A 181 -9.61 10.09 -1.19
N MET A 182 -10.95 9.98 -1.18
CA MET A 182 -11.64 8.91 -1.89
C MET A 182 -11.34 8.93 -3.39
N ALA A 183 -11.34 10.13 -4.00
CA ALA A 183 -11.03 10.30 -5.42
C ALA A 183 -9.61 9.83 -5.77
N LYS A 184 -8.62 10.20 -4.95
CA LYS A 184 -7.23 9.72 -5.09
C LYS A 184 -7.13 8.20 -5.04
N TYR A 185 -7.80 7.57 -4.06
CA TYR A 185 -7.76 6.11 -3.93
C TYR A 185 -8.48 5.37 -5.05
N MET A 186 -9.51 5.99 -5.62
CA MET A 186 -10.28 5.42 -6.73
C MET A 186 -9.71 5.74 -8.11
N GLY A 187 -8.65 6.56 -8.21
CA GLY A 187 -8.17 7.09 -9.49
C GLY A 187 -9.27 7.85 -10.25
N SER A 188 -10.00 8.75 -9.56
CA SER A 188 -11.14 9.48 -10.10
C SER A 188 -11.07 10.97 -9.75
N ALA A 189 -11.88 11.80 -10.40
CA ALA A 189 -12.02 13.20 -10.04
C ALA A 189 -12.95 13.38 -8.82
N ARG A 190 -12.64 14.36 -7.96
CA ARG A 190 -13.44 14.69 -6.76
C ARG A 190 -14.92 14.94 -7.11
N GLU A 191 -15.18 15.63 -8.21
CA GLU A 191 -16.53 15.97 -8.68
C GLU A 191 -17.34 14.71 -8.98
N VAL A 192 -16.70 13.70 -9.57
CA VAL A 192 -17.31 12.39 -9.88
C VAL A 192 -17.68 11.69 -8.58
N VAL A 193 -16.75 11.59 -7.63
CA VAL A 193 -17.02 10.98 -6.31
C VAL A 193 -18.13 11.72 -5.58
N SER A 194 -18.09 13.06 -5.55
CA SER A 194 -19.11 13.88 -4.90
C SER A 194 -20.51 13.65 -5.51
N ARG A 195 -20.59 13.53 -6.84
CA ARG A 195 -21.86 13.25 -7.53
C ARG A 195 -22.39 11.85 -7.20
N MET A 196 -21.52 10.84 -7.21
CA MET A 196 -21.94 9.47 -6.90
C MET A 196 -22.36 9.31 -5.44
N LEU A 197 -21.64 9.93 -4.50
CA LEU A 197 -22.03 9.93 -3.09
C LEU A 197 -23.38 10.63 -2.84
N LYS A 198 -23.66 11.74 -3.54
CA LYS A 198 -24.98 12.39 -3.48
C LYS A 198 -26.08 11.47 -4.00
N TYR A 199 -25.82 10.76 -5.11
CA TYR A 199 -26.74 9.77 -5.64
C TYR A 199 -27.00 8.66 -4.62
N PHE A 200 -25.96 8.05 -4.04
CA PHE A 200 -26.12 7.02 -2.99
C PHE A 200 -26.87 7.52 -1.76
N ALA A 201 -26.70 8.81 -1.41
CA ALA A 201 -27.46 9.41 -0.30
C ALA A 201 -28.94 9.62 -0.63
N GLN A 202 -29.27 10.00 -1.88
CA GLN A 202 -30.67 10.12 -2.34
C GLN A 202 -31.38 8.76 -2.36
N GLU A 203 -30.66 7.69 -2.71
CA GLU A 203 -31.16 6.31 -2.66
C GLU A 203 -31.25 5.74 -1.23
N GLY A 204 -30.77 6.49 -0.22
CA GLY A 204 -30.78 6.06 1.18
C GLY A 204 -29.73 5.02 1.53
N TRP A 205 -28.75 4.76 0.64
CA TRP A 205 -27.70 3.75 0.88
C TRP A 205 -26.60 4.27 1.81
N VAL A 206 -26.35 5.59 1.80
CA VAL A 206 -25.35 6.24 2.63
C VAL A 206 -25.88 7.52 3.26
N ARG A 207 -25.26 7.95 4.35
CA ARG A 207 -25.41 9.26 4.96
C ARG A 207 -24.09 10.02 4.87
N LEU A 208 -24.14 11.23 4.33
CA LEU A 208 -22.98 12.10 4.26
C LEU A 208 -22.89 12.97 5.49
N TYR A 209 -21.68 13.13 6.02
CA TYR A 209 -21.36 14.06 7.10
C TYR A 209 -20.01 14.75 6.85
N ARG A 210 -19.70 15.77 7.64
CA ARG A 210 -18.43 16.50 7.45
C ARG A 210 -17.23 15.61 7.73
N GLY A 211 -16.48 15.28 6.67
CA GLY A 211 -15.23 14.48 6.75
C GLY A 211 -15.47 12.96 6.62
N GLY A 212 -16.68 12.50 6.25
CA GLY A 212 -16.91 11.07 6.07
C GLY A 212 -18.26 10.69 5.48
N VAL A 213 -18.42 9.38 5.36
CA VAL A 213 -19.61 8.72 4.81
C VAL A 213 -19.98 7.56 5.73
N GLN A 214 -21.23 7.50 6.16
CA GLN A 214 -21.81 6.34 6.85
C GLN A 214 -22.59 5.50 5.85
N VAL A 215 -22.31 4.21 5.76
CA VAL A 215 -23.03 3.26 4.91
C VAL A 215 -24.21 2.70 5.70
N LEU A 216 -25.43 3.00 5.24
CA LEU A 216 -26.70 2.60 5.87
C LEU A 216 -27.19 1.24 5.34
N ASP A 217 -27.06 1.02 4.03
CA ASP A 217 -27.47 -0.22 3.36
C ASP A 217 -26.23 -0.95 2.77
N LYS A 218 -25.53 -1.69 3.65
CA LYS A 218 -24.36 -2.49 3.23
C LYS A 218 -24.71 -3.50 2.14
N PRO A 219 -25.82 -4.26 2.19
CA PRO A 219 -26.20 -5.21 1.15
C PRO A 219 -26.30 -4.58 -0.23
N LYS A 220 -26.94 -3.40 -0.35
CA LYS A 220 -27.07 -2.68 -1.63
C LYS A 220 -25.73 -2.23 -2.19
N VAL A 221 -24.87 -1.64 -1.35
CA VAL A 221 -23.52 -1.23 -1.74
C VAL A 221 -22.69 -2.44 -2.19
N GLN A 222 -22.76 -3.57 -1.47
CA GLN A 222 -22.08 -4.79 -1.83
C GLN A 222 -22.63 -5.42 -3.13
N GLN A 223 -23.93 -5.36 -3.36
CA GLN A 223 -24.56 -5.84 -4.59
C GLN A 223 -24.03 -5.07 -5.80
N LEU A 224 -23.97 -3.73 -5.71
CA LEU A 224 -23.42 -2.88 -6.76
C LEU A 224 -21.91 -3.15 -6.98
N ALA A 225 -21.15 -3.34 -5.91
CA ALA A 225 -19.73 -3.69 -6.00
C ALA A 225 -19.49 -4.99 -6.80
N ARG A 226 -20.38 -5.98 -6.63
CA ARG A 226 -20.33 -7.25 -7.38
C ARG A 226 -20.80 -7.13 -8.83
N GLY A 227 -21.40 -6.01 -9.23
CA GLY A 227 -21.89 -5.78 -10.59
C GLY A 227 -23.19 -6.54 -10.91
N LYS A 228 -24.03 -6.73 -9.89
CA LYS A 228 -25.35 -7.39 -10.01
C LYS A 228 -26.47 -6.41 -9.75
#